data_0d8802b1e0dafc95b67c3cef99556282
#
_entry.id   0d8802b1e0dafc95b67c3cef99556282
#
_cell.length_a   1.000
_cell.length_b   1.000
_cell.length_c   1.000
_cell.angle_alpha   90.00
_cell.angle_beta   90.00
_cell.angle_gamma   90.00
#
_symmetry.space_group_name_H-M   'P 1'
#
loop_
_entity.id
_entity.type
_entity.pdbx_description
1 polymer ?
#
loop_
_entity_poly.entity_id
_entity_poly.type
_entity_poly.pdbx_seq_one_letter_code
_entity_poly.pdbx_strand_id
1 'polypeptide(L)'
;VQGTAYGSMDQGASIIELMNAAGYDAATPGNHEFDYGMDRAKELMRDADFPYLSCNWVDLRTNLRVLPEIKVFVRGGVRIAFVGITTPETFTKSTPAYFMNKAQTKYIYDILGGEDGQKLYSAVQKAVDKAKCLADVVIGLGHLGVDPSSSPWTSEEVIAHTTGFDAFIDGHSHTVMENKQVADASGRLVTLTQTGSYFANVGEMTIAPDGTISTRLVSTYDQEDPAVAAEQAAWVSSVDEMLGEKIAVADTKFYITDPATGKRRIRSGETNLGDFVADGIYTYFNEVEQLHCDIAIMNGGGIRSDEDAGYWTFKTCKQVSPFGNVAC
;
A
#
# COMPACT_ATOMS: atom_id res chain seq x y z
N VAL A 1 5.56 -2.42 0.80
CA VAL A 1 6.89 -2.76 1.34
C VAL A 1 7.73 -1.54 1.72
N GLN A 2 7.10 -0.39 1.91
CA GLN A 2 7.78 0.79 2.44
C GLN A 2 6.80 1.66 3.24
N GLY A 3 7.25 2.78 3.75
CA GLY A 3 6.43 3.77 4.46
C GLY A 3 6.89 4.03 5.88
N THR A 4 8.02 3.47 6.27
CA THR A 4 8.69 3.73 7.55
C THR A 4 10.19 3.97 7.33
N ALA A 5 10.89 4.48 8.36
CA ALA A 5 12.34 4.60 8.32
C ALA A 5 13.02 3.26 7.98
N TYR A 6 12.51 2.17 8.53
CA TYR A 6 13.09 0.83 8.37
C TYR A 6 13.03 0.32 6.92
N GLY A 7 11.86 0.36 6.29
CA GLY A 7 11.72 -0.10 4.90
C GLY A 7 12.35 0.84 3.87
N SER A 8 12.59 2.12 4.23
CA SER A 8 13.23 3.08 3.32
C SER A 8 14.74 2.93 3.23
N MET A 9 15.40 2.33 4.21
CA MET A 9 16.87 2.22 4.26
C MET A 9 17.45 1.32 3.18
N ASP A 10 16.77 0.23 2.88
CA ASP A 10 17.18 -0.76 1.88
C ASP A 10 16.20 -0.87 0.71
N GLN A 11 15.33 0.15 0.59
CA GLN A 11 14.33 0.23 -0.46
C GLN A 11 13.41 -1.00 -0.48
N GLY A 12 13.02 -1.49 0.70
CA GLY A 12 12.04 -2.55 0.91
C GLY A 12 12.58 -3.97 1.00
N ALA A 13 13.90 -4.21 0.89
CA ALA A 13 14.45 -5.58 0.94
C ALA A 13 14.13 -6.28 2.27
N SER A 14 14.42 -5.65 3.40
CA SER A 14 14.12 -6.19 4.73
C SER A 14 12.65 -6.52 4.95
N ILE A 15 11.76 -5.74 4.35
CA ILE A 15 10.31 -6.01 4.45
C ILE A 15 9.95 -7.29 3.69
N ILE A 16 10.54 -7.52 2.50
CA ILE A 16 10.35 -8.78 1.76
C ILE A 16 10.92 -9.97 2.54
N GLU A 17 12.10 -9.84 3.15
CA GLU A 17 12.68 -10.87 4.01
C GLU A 17 11.76 -11.22 5.18
N LEU A 18 11.25 -10.22 5.89
CA LEU A 18 10.27 -10.42 6.98
C LEU A 18 8.96 -11.05 6.49
N MET A 19 8.47 -10.69 5.30
CA MET A 19 7.29 -11.31 4.71
C MET A 19 7.55 -12.77 4.35
N ASN A 20 8.75 -13.11 3.83
CA ASN A 20 9.16 -14.48 3.56
C ASN A 20 9.25 -15.29 4.86
N ALA A 21 9.89 -14.74 5.90
CA ALA A 21 9.99 -15.37 7.22
C ALA A 21 8.62 -15.57 7.88
N ALA A 22 7.70 -14.62 7.70
CA ALA A 22 6.32 -14.73 8.19
C ALA A 22 5.43 -15.71 7.40
N GLY A 23 5.94 -16.23 6.27
CA GLY A 23 5.26 -17.25 5.48
C GLY A 23 4.06 -16.74 4.69
N TYR A 24 4.17 -15.55 4.06
CA TYR A 24 3.14 -15.05 3.17
C TYR A 24 2.86 -16.03 2.02
N ASP A 25 1.60 -16.26 1.69
CA ASP A 25 1.17 -17.13 0.58
C ASP A 25 0.99 -16.38 -0.74
N ALA A 26 0.57 -15.11 -0.69
CA ALA A 26 0.40 -14.24 -1.87
C ALA A 26 0.29 -12.77 -1.47
N ALA A 27 0.55 -11.86 -2.40
CA ALA A 27 0.33 -10.43 -2.26
C ALA A 27 -0.20 -9.81 -3.56
N THR A 28 -0.71 -8.57 -3.49
CA THR A 28 -0.97 -7.70 -4.64
C THR A 28 -0.16 -6.42 -4.50
N PRO A 29 0.39 -5.83 -5.58
CA PRO A 29 1.09 -4.57 -5.48
C PRO A 29 0.12 -3.43 -5.17
N GLY A 30 0.51 -2.56 -4.23
CA GLY A 30 -0.07 -1.25 -4.07
C GLY A 30 0.71 -0.18 -4.83
N ASN A 31 0.30 1.09 -4.69
CA ASN A 31 0.99 2.21 -5.33
C ASN A 31 2.41 2.43 -4.78
N HIS A 32 2.64 2.13 -3.53
CA HIS A 32 3.94 2.33 -2.88
C HIS A 32 5.01 1.29 -3.22
N GLU A 33 4.67 0.17 -3.86
CA GLU A 33 5.66 -0.76 -4.39
C GLU A 33 6.53 -0.13 -5.48
N PHE A 34 6.07 0.96 -6.10
CA PHE A 34 6.78 1.65 -7.19
C PHE A 34 7.58 2.88 -6.75
N ASP A 35 7.62 3.22 -5.47
CA ASP A 35 8.25 4.46 -4.98
C ASP A 35 9.76 4.53 -5.20
N TYR A 36 10.43 3.38 -5.33
CA TYR A 36 11.86 3.29 -5.70
C TYR A 36 12.07 2.92 -7.19
N GLY A 37 11.03 3.06 -7.99
CA GLY A 37 11.06 2.81 -9.42
C GLY A 37 10.69 1.39 -9.82
N MET A 38 10.43 1.25 -11.11
CA MET A 38 9.91 0.02 -11.71
C MET A 38 10.87 -1.18 -11.57
N ASP A 39 12.16 -0.95 -11.73
CA ASP A 39 13.16 -2.04 -11.69
C ASP A 39 13.28 -2.58 -10.26
N ARG A 40 13.29 -1.69 -9.25
CA ARG A 40 13.32 -2.10 -7.84
C ARG A 40 12.04 -2.82 -7.43
N ALA A 41 10.86 -2.34 -7.84
CA ALA A 41 9.59 -3.01 -7.59
C ALA A 41 9.61 -4.46 -8.10
N LYS A 42 10.08 -4.67 -9.34
CA LYS A 42 10.17 -6.00 -9.93
C LYS A 42 11.22 -6.90 -9.27
N GLU A 43 12.32 -6.31 -8.79
CA GLU A 43 13.35 -7.03 -8.03
C GLU A 43 12.75 -7.56 -6.74
N LEU A 44 12.14 -6.71 -5.92
CA LEU A 44 11.50 -7.11 -4.67
C LEU A 44 10.42 -8.19 -4.86
N MET A 45 9.61 -8.07 -5.92
CA MET A 45 8.59 -9.08 -6.24
C MET A 45 9.19 -10.43 -6.69
N ARG A 46 10.42 -10.46 -7.21
CA ARG A 46 11.15 -11.70 -7.52
C ARG A 46 11.82 -12.31 -6.31
N ASP A 47 12.25 -11.48 -5.36
CA ASP A 47 12.93 -11.89 -4.13
C ASP A 47 11.93 -12.42 -3.09
N ALA A 48 10.63 -12.19 -3.31
CA ALA A 48 9.57 -12.77 -2.50
C ALA A 48 9.40 -14.26 -2.78
N ASP A 49 9.32 -15.08 -1.73
CA ASP A 49 9.05 -16.53 -1.81
C ASP A 49 7.58 -16.84 -2.14
N PHE A 50 6.76 -15.82 -2.31
CA PHE A 50 5.35 -15.88 -2.63
C PHE A 50 5.03 -15.06 -3.89
N PRO A 51 4.00 -15.41 -4.67
CA PRO A 51 3.64 -14.65 -5.85
C PRO A 51 2.98 -13.32 -5.52
N TYR A 52 3.42 -12.25 -6.18
CA TYR A 52 2.62 -11.05 -6.36
C TYR A 52 1.64 -11.26 -7.51
N LEU A 53 0.39 -10.79 -7.34
CA LEU A 53 -0.70 -10.99 -8.29
C LEU A 53 -1.24 -9.65 -8.80
N SER A 54 -1.49 -9.52 -10.10
CA SER A 54 -2.20 -8.37 -10.68
C SER A 54 -2.85 -8.72 -12.01
N CYS A 55 -4.17 -8.64 -12.09
CA CYS A 55 -4.91 -8.89 -13.33
C CYS A 55 -4.98 -7.68 -14.26
N ASN A 56 -4.57 -6.50 -13.79
CA ASN A 56 -4.69 -5.25 -14.54
C ASN A 56 -3.37 -4.52 -14.80
N TRP A 57 -2.22 -5.03 -14.35
CA TRP A 57 -0.92 -4.45 -14.69
C TRP A 57 -0.36 -5.07 -15.97
N VAL A 58 -0.11 -4.24 -17.00
CA VAL A 58 0.23 -4.64 -18.37
C VAL A 58 1.56 -4.03 -18.81
N ASP A 59 2.38 -4.81 -19.50
CA ASP A 59 3.49 -4.31 -20.31
C ASP A 59 2.98 -3.95 -21.71
N LEU A 60 2.93 -2.67 -22.03
CA LEU A 60 2.42 -2.15 -23.29
C LEU A 60 3.29 -2.50 -24.51
N ARG A 61 4.52 -2.97 -24.30
CA ARG A 61 5.42 -3.41 -25.38
C ARG A 61 5.06 -4.79 -25.89
N THR A 62 4.56 -5.65 -25.00
CA THR A 62 4.21 -7.04 -25.28
C THR A 62 2.70 -7.30 -25.23
N ASN A 63 1.96 -6.37 -24.63
CA ASN A 63 0.54 -6.50 -24.29
C ASN A 63 0.23 -7.70 -23.37
N LEU A 64 1.22 -8.12 -22.56
CA LEU A 64 1.07 -9.20 -21.59
C LEU A 64 0.94 -8.65 -20.17
N ARG A 65 0.33 -9.41 -19.28
CA ARG A 65 0.33 -9.12 -17.84
C ARG A 65 1.76 -9.21 -17.31
N VAL A 66 2.14 -8.27 -16.43
CA VAL A 66 3.46 -8.24 -15.82
C VAL A 66 3.57 -9.29 -14.71
N LEU A 67 2.47 -9.56 -14.03
CA LEU A 67 2.36 -10.54 -12.95
C LEU A 67 1.30 -11.59 -13.28
N PRO A 68 1.30 -12.76 -12.60
CA PRO A 68 0.18 -13.67 -12.62
C PRO A 68 -1.11 -12.97 -12.18
N GLU A 69 -2.22 -13.27 -12.84
CA GLU A 69 -3.53 -12.70 -12.52
C GLU A 69 -4.14 -13.35 -11.28
N ILE A 70 -3.87 -14.69 -11.11
CA ILE A 70 -4.56 -15.58 -10.19
C ILE A 70 -3.56 -16.55 -9.58
N LYS A 71 -3.78 -16.89 -8.30
CA LYS A 71 -3.15 -18.02 -7.63
C LYS A 71 -4.22 -18.87 -6.97
N VAL A 72 -4.14 -20.18 -7.15
CA VAL A 72 -5.05 -21.15 -6.51
C VAL A 72 -4.29 -21.91 -5.42
N PHE A 73 -4.90 -21.97 -4.25
CA PHE A 73 -4.45 -22.76 -3.12
C PHE A 73 -5.48 -23.86 -2.79
N VAL A 74 -5.01 -24.96 -2.24
CA VAL A 74 -5.89 -25.99 -1.68
C VAL A 74 -5.72 -25.99 -0.18
N ARG A 75 -6.80 -25.73 0.53
CA ARG A 75 -6.83 -25.73 2.00
C ARG A 75 -8.07 -26.51 2.45
N GLY A 76 -7.88 -27.50 3.33
CA GLY A 76 -8.99 -28.34 3.79
C GLY A 76 -9.76 -29.06 2.67
N GLY A 77 -9.14 -29.30 1.52
CA GLY A 77 -9.80 -29.91 0.35
C GLY A 77 -10.55 -28.93 -0.54
N VAL A 78 -10.65 -27.65 -0.16
CA VAL A 78 -11.28 -26.57 -0.94
C VAL A 78 -10.23 -25.87 -1.80
N ARG A 79 -10.52 -25.65 -3.08
CA ARG A 79 -9.70 -24.84 -3.98
C ARG A 79 -10.13 -23.39 -3.85
N ILE A 80 -9.20 -22.54 -3.43
CA ILE A 80 -9.42 -21.10 -3.21
C ILE A 80 -8.55 -20.35 -4.19
N ALA A 81 -9.15 -19.55 -5.07
CA ALA A 81 -8.45 -18.67 -5.99
C ALA A 81 -8.40 -17.24 -5.44
N PHE A 82 -7.22 -16.65 -5.46
CA PHE A 82 -7.04 -15.21 -5.24
C PHE A 82 -6.81 -14.52 -6.56
N VAL A 83 -7.55 -13.43 -6.81
CA VAL A 83 -7.41 -12.57 -7.99
C VAL A 83 -6.78 -11.26 -7.54
N GLY A 84 -5.55 -10.98 -8.00
CA GLY A 84 -4.84 -9.75 -7.63
C GLY A 84 -5.31 -8.53 -8.41
N ILE A 85 -5.45 -7.38 -7.75
CA ILE A 85 -5.95 -6.14 -8.37
C ILE A 85 -5.17 -4.93 -7.83
N THR A 86 -4.46 -4.24 -8.73
CA THR A 86 -3.65 -3.06 -8.41
C THR A 86 -4.42 -1.78 -8.71
N THR A 87 -4.34 -0.76 -7.85
CA THR A 87 -5.03 0.51 -8.09
C THR A 87 -4.49 1.26 -9.29
N PRO A 88 -5.35 1.72 -10.22
CA PRO A 88 -4.95 2.64 -11.28
C PRO A 88 -4.46 4.00 -10.76
N GLU A 89 -4.79 4.39 -9.53
CA GLU A 89 -4.25 5.60 -8.90
C GLU A 89 -2.74 5.58 -8.71
N THR A 90 -2.09 4.44 -8.93
CA THR A 90 -0.63 4.31 -8.87
C THR A 90 0.10 5.37 -9.71
N PHE A 91 -0.45 5.77 -10.84
CA PHE A 91 0.12 6.83 -11.68
C PHE A 91 0.15 8.20 -10.99
N THR A 92 -0.84 8.50 -10.14
CA THR A 92 -0.96 9.78 -9.43
C THR A 92 -0.49 9.72 -7.99
N LYS A 93 -0.40 8.52 -7.42
CA LYS A 93 0.03 8.30 -6.03
C LYS A 93 1.48 7.80 -5.92
N SER A 94 2.14 7.51 -7.05
CA SER A 94 3.55 7.24 -7.19
C SER A 94 4.15 8.19 -8.24
N THR A 95 5.22 7.82 -8.92
CA THR A 95 5.89 8.66 -9.93
C THR A 95 5.58 8.17 -11.34
N PRO A 96 4.81 8.93 -12.16
CA PRO A 96 4.43 8.51 -13.52
C PRO A 96 5.62 8.13 -14.41
N ALA A 97 6.76 8.80 -14.25
CA ALA A 97 7.98 8.55 -15.02
C ALA A 97 8.48 7.10 -14.91
N TYR A 98 8.21 6.40 -13.81
CA TYR A 98 8.60 5.00 -13.62
C TYR A 98 7.86 4.01 -14.53
N PHE A 99 6.73 4.43 -15.09
CA PHE A 99 5.93 3.66 -16.03
C PHE A 99 6.25 3.99 -17.49
N MET A 100 7.17 4.92 -17.73
CA MET A 100 7.57 5.40 -19.04
C MET A 100 8.88 4.76 -19.52
N ASN A 101 9.18 4.95 -20.81
CA ASN A 101 10.49 4.63 -21.36
C ASN A 101 11.55 5.60 -20.78
N LYS A 102 12.84 5.25 -20.91
CA LYS A 102 13.96 6.06 -20.37
C LYS A 102 13.95 7.54 -20.82
N ALA A 103 13.41 7.82 -22.02
CA ALA A 103 13.30 9.18 -22.53
C ALA A 103 12.05 9.92 -22.01
N GLN A 104 11.22 9.28 -21.20
CA GLN A 104 9.96 9.82 -20.65
C GLN A 104 8.99 10.36 -21.71
N THR A 105 9.00 9.78 -22.89
CA THR A 105 8.17 10.21 -24.02
C THR A 105 6.95 9.31 -24.25
N LYS A 106 6.93 8.11 -23.64
CA LYS A 106 5.91 7.10 -23.88
C LYS A 106 5.78 6.17 -22.66
N TYR A 107 4.56 5.92 -22.25
CA TYR A 107 4.27 4.84 -21.29
C TYR A 107 4.60 3.49 -21.90
N ILE A 108 5.27 2.64 -21.15
CA ILE A 108 5.60 1.25 -21.48
C ILE A 108 4.92 0.26 -20.55
N TYR A 109 4.33 0.75 -19.47
CA TYR A 109 3.45 0.00 -18.57
C TYR A 109 2.13 0.74 -18.40
N ASP A 110 1.06 -0.02 -18.20
CA ASP A 110 -0.27 0.48 -17.83
C ASP A 110 -0.83 -0.33 -16.67
N ILE A 111 -1.54 0.32 -15.77
CA ILE A 111 -2.42 -0.30 -14.80
C ILE A 111 -3.83 0.02 -15.28
N LEU A 112 -4.47 -0.97 -15.93
CA LEU A 112 -5.75 -0.79 -16.61
C LEU A 112 -6.80 -0.25 -15.63
N GLY A 113 -7.26 0.98 -15.88
CA GLY A 113 -8.30 1.66 -15.11
C GLY A 113 -9.43 2.11 -16.02
N GLY A 114 -9.10 3.01 -16.93
CA GLY A 114 -10.06 3.79 -17.71
C GLY A 114 -10.67 4.92 -16.87
N GLU A 115 -11.01 6.05 -17.48
CA GLU A 115 -11.61 7.19 -16.78
C GLU A 115 -12.96 6.84 -16.15
N ASP A 116 -13.69 5.89 -16.74
CA ASP A 116 -14.98 5.37 -16.32
C ASP A 116 -14.89 4.02 -15.56
N GLY A 117 -13.69 3.52 -15.26
CA GLY A 117 -13.46 2.24 -14.60
C GLY A 117 -13.61 1.01 -15.49
N GLN A 118 -14.14 1.13 -16.72
CA GLN A 118 -14.52 -0.02 -17.55
C GLN A 118 -13.35 -0.93 -17.93
N LYS A 119 -12.13 -0.38 -18.09
CA LYS A 119 -10.94 -1.19 -18.37
C LYS A 119 -10.58 -2.06 -17.17
N LEU A 120 -10.70 -1.51 -15.96
CA LEU A 120 -10.48 -2.24 -14.71
C LEU A 120 -11.52 -3.36 -14.56
N TYR A 121 -12.81 -3.01 -14.63
CA TYR A 121 -13.91 -3.97 -14.45
C TYR A 121 -13.82 -5.12 -15.45
N SER A 122 -13.53 -4.81 -16.72
CA SER A 122 -13.35 -5.83 -17.76
C SER A 122 -12.14 -6.74 -17.51
N ALA A 123 -11.01 -6.18 -17.03
CA ALA A 123 -9.84 -6.98 -16.69
C ALA A 123 -10.10 -7.89 -15.50
N VAL A 124 -10.76 -7.37 -14.44
CA VAL A 124 -11.14 -8.11 -13.25
C VAL A 124 -12.14 -9.22 -13.60
N GLN A 125 -13.21 -8.91 -14.35
CA GLN A 125 -14.20 -9.93 -14.72
C GLN A 125 -13.58 -11.11 -15.46
N LYS A 126 -12.68 -10.85 -16.44
CA LYS A 126 -11.97 -11.91 -17.17
C LYS A 126 -11.13 -12.79 -16.24
N ALA A 127 -10.48 -12.19 -15.23
CA ALA A 127 -9.69 -12.94 -14.25
C ALA A 127 -10.59 -13.77 -13.33
N VAL A 128 -11.71 -13.21 -12.89
CA VAL A 128 -12.71 -13.92 -12.07
C VAL A 128 -13.33 -15.09 -12.83
N ASP A 129 -13.72 -14.90 -14.09
CA ASP A 129 -14.30 -15.99 -14.94
C ASP A 129 -13.30 -17.14 -15.07
N LYS A 130 -12.03 -16.84 -15.26
CA LYS A 130 -10.94 -17.81 -15.30
C LYS A 130 -10.75 -18.51 -13.94
N ALA A 131 -10.79 -17.75 -12.84
CA ALA A 131 -10.66 -18.27 -11.48
C ALA A 131 -11.80 -19.27 -11.14
N LYS A 132 -13.03 -18.94 -11.53
CA LYS A 132 -14.20 -19.81 -11.31
C LYS A 132 -14.11 -21.15 -12.04
N CYS A 133 -13.35 -21.24 -13.13
CA CYS A 133 -13.08 -22.52 -13.79
C CYS A 133 -12.04 -23.37 -13.02
N LEU A 134 -11.27 -22.77 -12.11
CA LEU A 134 -10.13 -23.40 -11.44
C LEU A 134 -10.36 -23.68 -9.96
N ALA A 135 -11.32 -22.98 -9.32
CA ALA A 135 -11.49 -22.96 -7.89
C ALA A 135 -12.96 -23.04 -7.46
N ASP A 136 -13.16 -23.46 -6.23
CA ASP A 136 -14.47 -23.58 -5.58
C ASP A 136 -14.88 -22.25 -4.94
N VAL A 137 -13.89 -21.44 -4.49
CA VAL A 137 -14.06 -20.11 -3.89
C VAL A 137 -13.14 -19.12 -4.60
N VAL A 138 -13.64 -17.93 -4.92
CA VAL A 138 -12.88 -16.85 -5.57
C VAL A 138 -12.85 -15.62 -4.67
N ILE A 139 -11.66 -15.19 -4.27
CA ILE A 139 -11.42 -14.04 -3.40
C ILE A 139 -10.69 -12.97 -4.18
N GLY A 140 -11.22 -11.75 -4.15
CA GLY A 140 -10.49 -10.56 -4.61
C GLY A 140 -9.38 -10.20 -3.61
N LEU A 141 -8.18 -9.95 -4.10
CA LEU A 141 -7.06 -9.43 -3.32
C LEU A 141 -6.67 -8.09 -3.94
N GLY A 142 -7.26 -7.02 -3.41
CA GLY A 142 -7.19 -5.68 -3.98
C GLY A 142 -6.33 -4.72 -3.19
N HIS A 143 -5.82 -3.71 -3.90
CA HIS A 143 -5.28 -2.49 -3.31
C HIS A 143 -5.95 -1.30 -4.01
N LEU A 144 -7.25 -1.09 -3.71
CA LEU A 144 -8.14 -0.15 -4.41
C LEU A 144 -8.67 0.94 -3.49
N GLY A 145 -8.97 0.58 -2.24
CA GLY A 145 -9.59 1.45 -1.27
C GLY A 145 -11.10 1.61 -1.45
N VAL A 146 -11.69 2.31 -0.47
CA VAL A 146 -13.11 2.65 -0.42
C VAL A 146 -13.33 4.16 -0.26
N ASP A 147 -12.28 4.97 -0.40
CA ASP A 147 -12.38 6.42 -0.37
C ASP A 147 -13.11 6.91 -1.64
N PRO A 148 -14.16 7.73 -1.53
CA PRO A 148 -14.85 8.28 -2.69
C PRO A 148 -13.95 9.04 -3.68
N SER A 149 -12.81 9.56 -3.22
CA SER A 149 -11.82 10.22 -4.09
C SER A 149 -11.13 9.26 -5.06
N SER A 150 -11.17 7.96 -4.80
CA SER A 150 -10.63 6.90 -5.66
C SER A 150 -11.63 6.39 -6.70
N SER A 151 -12.87 6.92 -6.72
CA SER A 151 -13.87 6.59 -7.77
C SER A 151 -13.31 6.98 -9.17
N PRO A 152 -13.53 6.14 -10.20
CA PRO A 152 -14.38 4.94 -10.27
C PRO A 152 -13.64 3.62 -10.00
N TRP A 153 -12.55 3.62 -9.24
CA TRP A 153 -11.69 2.44 -9.07
C TRP A 153 -11.72 1.83 -7.67
N THR A 154 -12.71 2.19 -6.85
CA THR A 154 -12.86 1.63 -5.50
C THR A 154 -13.19 0.14 -5.56
N SER A 155 -12.87 -0.59 -4.48
CA SER A 155 -13.24 -2.01 -4.36
C SER A 155 -14.77 -2.21 -4.41
N GLU A 156 -15.53 -1.27 -3.87
CA GLU A 156 -17.00 -1.29 -3.93
C GLU A 156 -17.51 -1.21 -5.37
N GLU A 157 -16.95 -0.32 -6.19
CA GLU A 157 -17.32 -0.19 -7.61
C GLU A 157 -16.87 -1.40 -8.43
N VAL A 158 -15.68 -1.94 -8.14
CA VAL A 158 -15.23 -3.18 -8.80
C VAL A 158 -16.19 -4.33 -8.50
N ILE A 159 -16.60 -4.51 -7.24
CA ILE A 159 -17.59 -5.52 -6.89
C ILE A 159 -18.93 -5.25 -7.59
N ALA A 160 -19.44 -4.03 -7.54
CA ALA A 160 -20.72 -3.65 -8.13
C ALA A 160 -20.79 -3.82 -9.67
N HIS A 161 -19.63 -3.78 -10.35
CA HIS A 161 -19.55 -3.91 -11.81
C HIS A 161 -19.04 -5.27 -12.28
N THR A 162 -18.81 -6.22 -11.38
CA THR A 162 -18.36 -7.58 -11.69
C THR A 162 -19.26 -8.62 -11.03
N THR A 163 -19.07 -9.88 -11.36
CA THR A 163 -19.78 -11.00 -10.72
C THR A 163 -18.83 -12.13 -10.42
N GLY A 164 -19.09 -12.88 -9.35
CA GLY A 164 -18.43 -14.15 -9.09
C GLY A 164 -17.36 -14.13 -8.02
N PHE A 165 -17.11 -13.00 -7.36
CA PHE A 165 -16.37 -13.00 -6.10
C PHE A 165 -17.21 -13.60 -4.97
N ASP A 166 -16.59 -14.39 -4.11
CA ASP A 166 -17.20 -14.88 -2.88
C ASP A 166 -16.87 -13.97 -1.69
N ALA A 167 -15.67 -13.36 -1.71
CA ALA A 167 -15.25 -12.33 -0.77
C ALA A 167 -14.20 -11.42 -1.41
N PHE A 168 -13.87 -10.30 -0.75
CA PHE A 168 -12.89 -9.34 -1.20
C PHE A 168 -12.07 -8.81 -0.02
N ILE A 169 -10.75 -8.94 -0.11
CA ILE A 169 -9.78 -8.37 0.82
C ILE A 169 -9.16 -7.16 0.14
N ASP A 170 -9.18 -6.00 0.79
CA ASP A 170 -8.73 -4.75 0.19
C ASP A 170 -7.73 -3.98 1.08
N GLY A 171 -7.11 -2.95 0.54
CA GLY A 171 -6.19 -2.03 1.18
C GLY A 171 -6.33 -0.60 0.64
N HIS A 172 -5.26 0.20 0.65
CA HIS A 172 -5.12 1.53 0.06
C HIS A 172 -5.70 2.69 0.88
N SER A 173 -6.98 2.68 1.22
CA SER A 173 -7.62 3.78 1.96
C SER A 173 -7.35 3.77 3.46
N HIS A 174 -6.63 2.76 3.97
CA HIS A 174 -6.34 2.58 5.39
C HIS A 174 -7.61 2.50 6.26
N THR A 175 -8.70 2.05 5.69
CA THR A 175 -9.98 1.93 6.38
C THR A 175 -9.99 0.70 7.27
N VAL A 176 -10.45 0.83 8.51
CA VAL A 176 -10.74 -0.31 9.39
C VAL A 176 -12.16 -0.76 9.10
N MET A 177 -12.29 -1.92 8.46
CA MET A 177 -13.57 -2.46 8.00
C MET A 177 -13.58 -3.97 8.17
N GLU A 178 -14.27 -4.45 9.18
CA GLU A 178 -14.34 -5.88 9.47
C GLU A 178 -15.17 -6.65 8.45
N ASN A 179 -16.36 -6.14 8.15
CA ASN A 179 -17.34 -6.78 7.27
C ASN A 179 -18.25 -5.72 6.65
N LYS A 180 -18.19 -5.59 5.35
CA LYS A 180 -19.14 -4.77 4.59
C LYS A 180 -19.74 -5.63 3.49
N GLN A 181 -21.07 -5.67 3.40
CA GLN A 181 -21.76 -6.36 2.32
C GLN A 181 -21.96 -5.41 1.13
N VAL A 182 -21.43 -5.78 -0.02
CA VAL A 182 -21.54 -5.02 -1.26
C VAL A 182 -22.25 -5.91 -2.30
N ALA A 183 -23.31 -5.39 -2.93
CA ALA A 183 -23.99 -6.12 -3.99
C ALA A 183 -23.14 -6.12 -5.26
N ASP A 184 -22.92 -7.29 -5.85
CA ASP A 184 -22.28 -7.46 -7.16
C ASP A 184 -23.25 -7.10 -8.30
N ALA A 185 -22.79 -7.13 -9.55
CA ALA A 185 -23.60 -6.79 -10.71
C ALA A 185 -24.84 -7.70 -10.91
N SER A 186 -24.91 -8.85 -10.25
CA SER A 186 -26.07 -9.75 -10.23
C SER A 186 -26.99 -9.51 -9.02
N GLY A 187 -26.60 -8.65 -8.09
CA GLY A 187 -27.30 -8.42 -6.82
C GLY A 187 -26.92 -9.37 -5.68
N ARG A 188 -25.93 -10.25 -5.90
CA ARG A 188 -25.40 -11.13 -4.84
C ARG A 188 -24.50 -10.30 -3.91
N LEU A 189 -24.63 -10.51 -2.61
CA LEU A 189 -23.81 -9.84 -1.61
C LEU A 189 -22.42 -10.51 -1.52
N VAL A 190 -21.39 -9.67 -1.60
CA VAL A 190 -19.97 -10.03 -1.46
C VAL A 190 -19.42 -9.37 -0.19
N THR A 191 -18.76 -10.16 0.65
CA THR A 191 -18.11 -9.65 1.86
C THR A 191 -16.82 -8.94 1.51
N LEU A 192 -16.74 -7.64 1.83
CA LEU A 192 -15.56 -6.80 1.69
C LEU A 192 -14.95 -6.52 3.07
N THR A 193 -13.63 -6.70 3.21
CA THR A 193 -12.88 -6.44 4.45
C THR A 193 -11.60 -5.65 4.18
N GLN A 194 -11.19 -4.82 5.14
CA GLN A 194 -9.93 -4.07 5.12
C GLN A 194 -9.41 -3.86 6.55
N THR A 195 -8.11 -4.01 6.78
CA THR A 195 -7.50 -4.09 8.13
C THR A 195 -6.98 -2.75 8.68
N GLY A 196 -7.13 -1.65 7.94
CA GLY A 196 -6.54 -0.36 8.33
C GLY A 196 -5.08 -0.24 7.87
N SER A 197 -4.19 0.18 8.75
CA SER A 197 -2.77 0.40 8.46
C SER A 197 -1.88 0.04 9.63
N TYR A 198 -0.57 -0.07 9.37
CA TYR A 198 0.49 -0.29 10.38
C TYR A 198 0.29 -1.53 11.26
N PHE A 199 -0.31 -2.59 10.72
CA PHE A 199 -0.65 -3.81 11.47
C PHE A 199 -1.47 -3.56 12.74
N ALA A 200 -2.23 -2.47 12.81
CA ALA A 200 -3.17 -2.25 13.91
C ALA A 200 -4.21 -3.36 14.02
N ASN A 201 -4.50 -4.04 12.89
CA ASN A 201 -5.35 -5.22 12.84
C ASN A 201 -4.78 -6.25 11.88
N VAL A 202 -5.00 -7.52 12.20
CA VAL A 202 -4.88 -8.66 11.28
C VAL A 202 -6.28 -9.12 10.92
N GLY A 203 -6.57 -9.28 9.62
CA GLY A 203 -7.84 -9.81 9.14
C GLY A 203 -7.83 -11.34 9.18
N GLU A 204 -8.86 -11.92 9.78
CA GLU A 204 -9.12 -13.36 9.70
C GLU A 204 -10.38 -13.59 8.87
N MET A 205 -10.27 -14.44 7.86
CA MET A 205 -11.39 -14.88 7.03
C MET A 205 -11.59 -16.38 7.18
N THR A 206 -12.78 -16.79 7.57
CA THR A 206 -13.15 -18.19 7.73
C THR A 206 -14.13 -18.60 6.65
N ILE A 207 -13.84 -19.72 5.98
CA ILE A 207 -14.73 -20.37 5.02
C ILE A 207 -15.25 -21.63 5.69
N ALA A 208 -16.53 -21.64 6.04
CA ALA A 208 -17.18 -22.78 6.68
C ALA A 208 -17.47 -23.90 5.67
N PRO A 209 -17.70 -25.15 6.12
CA PRO A 209 -18.02 -26.31 5.25
C PRO A 209 -19.27 -26.13 4.37
N ASP A 210 -20.20 -25.27 4.80
CA ASP A 210 -21.40 -24.91 4.03
C ASP A 210 -21.18 -23.80 3.01
N GLY A 211 -19.94 -23.29 2.89
CA GLY A 211 -19.55 -22.19 2.01
C GLY A 211 -19.79 -20.80 2.59
N THR A 212 -20.28 -20.68 3.83
CA THR A 212 -20.44 -19.39 4.50
C THR A 212 -19.08 -18.77 4.78
N ILE A 213 -18.91 -17.49 4.40
CA ILE A 213 -17.70 -16.72 4.66
C ILE A 213 -17.97 -15.71 5.77
N SER A 214 -17.11 -15.70 6.77
CA SER A 214 -17.10 -14.71 7.85
C SER A 214 -15.72 -14.07 7.99
N THR A 215 -15.71 -12.82 8.44
CA THR A 215 -14.48 -12.05 8.67
C THR A 215 -14.47 -11.45 10.05
N ARG A 216 -13.30 -11.34 10.65
CA ARG A 216 -13.07 -10.58 11.88
C ARG A 216 -11.72 -9.87 11.83
N LEU A 217 -11.61 -8.80 12.60
CA LEU A 217 -10.36 -8.08 12.82
C LEU A 217 -9.79 -8.43 14.19
N VAL A 218 -8.53 -8.81 14.21
CA VAL A 218 -7.78 -9.11 15.43
C VAL A 218 -6.80 -7.97 15.65
N SER A 219 -6.99 -7.23 16.77
CA SER A 219 -6.17 -6.06 17.13
C SER A 219 -5.27 -6.30 18.34
N THR A 220 -5.39 -7.46 18.98
CA THR A 220 -4.63 -7.80 20.20
C THR A 220 -3.97 -9.17 19.98
N TYR A 221 -2.67 -9.22 20.08
CA TYR A 221 -1.90 -10.46 20.04
C TYR A 221 -0.92 -10.45 21.20
N ASP A 222 -0.78 -11.59 21.85
CA ASP A 222 0.09 -11.84 23.00
C ASP A 222 1.24 -12.81 22.69
N GLN A 223 1.32 -13.26 21.44
CA GLN A 223 2.33 -14.20 20.99
C GLN A 223 3.04 -13.68 19.75
N GLU A 224 4.33 -13.89 19.70
CA GLU A 224 5.19 -13.56 18.56
C GLU A 224 5.88 -14.85 18.08
N ASP A 225 6.06 -14.97 16.76
CA ASP A 225 6.97 -15.98 16.24
C ASP A 225 8.42 -15.59 16.59
N PRO A 226 9.15 -16.40 17.36
CA PRO A 226 10.48 -16.02 17.85
C PRO A 226 11.51 -15.83 16.72
N ALA A 227 11.37 -16.50 15.59
CA ALA A 227 12.30 -16.39 14.47
C ALA A 227 12.08 -15.07 13.73
N VAL A 228 10.82 -14.71 13.44
CA VAL A 228 10.45 -13.44 12.80
C VAL A 228 10.80 -12.27 13.73
N ALA A 229 10.51 -12.37 15.02
CA ALA A 229 10.85 -11.34 16.01
C ALA A 229 12.37 -11.11 16.12
N ALA A 230 13.18 -12.17 16.08
CA ALA A 230 14.63 -12.05 16.12
C ALA A 230 15.19 -11.35 14.87
N GLU A 231 14.69 -11.69 13.69
CA GLU A 231 15.08 -11.06 12.42
C GLU A 231 14.67 -9.57 12.40
N GLN A 232 13.45 -9.26 12.79
CA GLN A 232 12.98 -7.88 12.94
C GLN A 232 13.88 -7.08 13.92
N ALA A 233 14.19 -7.64 15.11
CA ALA A 233 14.99 -6.96 16.11
C ALA A 233 16.42 -6.68 15.62
N ALA A 234 17.02 -7.59 14.87
CA ALA A 234 18.34 -7.40 14.28
C ALA A 234 18.33 -6.23 13.28
N TRP A 235 17.32 -6.18 12.39
CA TRP A 235 17.18 -5.09 11.43
C TRP A 235 16.90 -3.74 12.13
N VAL A 236 15.97 -3.70 13.08
CA VAL A 236 15.66 -2.50 13.87
C VAL A 236 16.91 -1.96 14.55
N SER A 237 17.71 -2.83 15.22
CA SER A 237 18.95 -2.44 15.87
C SER A 237 19.97 -1.85 14.89
N SER A 238 20.12 -2.44 13.71
CA SER A 238 21.02 -1.94 12.66
C SER A 238 20.61 -0.56 12.17
N VAL A 239 19.32 -0.34 11.92
CA VAL A 239 18.79 0.97 11.49
C VAL A 239 18.92 2.01 12.61
N ASP A 240 18.65 1.63 13.86
CA ASP A 240 18.78 2.54 15.00
C ASP A 240 20.25 2.96 15.24
N GLU A 241 21.21 2.08 15.01
CA GLU A 241 22.63 2.42 15.03
C GLU A 241 23.00 3.40 13.91
N MET A 242 22.52 3.15 12.68
CA MET A 242 22.81 4.01 11.52
C MET A 242 22.16 5.40 11.60
N LEU A 243 20.95 5.50 12.13
CA LEU A 243 20.14 6.72 12.10
C LEU A 243 19.93 7.35 13.48
N GLY A 244 20.55 6.80 14.54
CA GLY A 244 20.34 7.22 15.92
C GLY A 244 21.09 8.48 16.34
N GLU A 245 21.89 9.09 15.45
CA GLU A 245 22.59 10.32 15.74
C GLU A 245 21.59 11.45 16.03
N LYS A 246 21.78 12.13 17.18
CA LYS A 246 20.95 13.25 17.60
C LYS A 246 21.34 14.49 16.81
N ILE A 247 20.41 15.05 16.05
CA ILE A 247 20.63 16.18 15.16
C ILE A 247 19.97 17.47 15.64
N ALA A 248 18.89 17.35 16.44
CA ALA A 248 18.13 18.50 16.91
C ALA A 248 17.41 18.19 18.23
N VAL A 249 16.84 19.23 18.85
CA VAL A 249 15.93 19.13 20.00
C VAL A 249 14.65 19.88 19.65
N ALA A 250 13.51 19.23 19.83
CA ALA A 250 12.21 19.85 19.72
C ALA A 250 11.65 20.16 21.10
N ASP A 251 11.30 21.40 21.38
CA ASP A 251 10.73 21.84 22.66
C ASP A 251 9.23 21.56 22.77
N THR A 252 8.60 21.17 21.66
CA THR A 252 7.16 20.91 21.60
C THR A 252 6.89 19.66 20.76
N LYS A 253 5.69 19.09 20.95
CA LYS A 253 5.19 18.04 20.06
C LYS A 253 4.83 18.62 18.69
N PHE A 254 5.28 17.96 17.64
CA PHE A 254 4.87 18.19 16.27
C PHE A 254 3.79 17.17 15.87
N TYR A 255 2.74 17.63 15.23
CA TYR A 255 1.60 16.79 14.91
C TYR A 255 1.08 16.96 13.48
N ILE A 256 0.60 15.85 12.92
CA ILE A 256 -0.17 15.78 11.67
C ILE A 256 -1.65 15.54 11.96
N THR A 257 -1.98 15.22 13.22
CA THR A 257 -3.32 14.96 13.73
C THR A 257 -3.86 16.20 14.43
N ASP A 258 -5.17 16.34 14.48
CA ASP A 258 -5.82 17.35 15.31
C ASP A 258 -5.74 16.92 16.78
N PRO A 259 -5.07 17.69 17.66
CA PRO A 259 -4.90 17.31 19.07
C PRO A 259 -6.21 17.15 19.84
N ALA A 260 -7.29 17.83 19.41
CA ALA A 260 -8.58 17.78 20.07
C ALA A 260 -9.40 16.55 19.69
N THR A 261 -9.26 16.08 18.45
CA THR A 261 -10.10 15.01 17.89
C THR A 261 -9.33 13.72 17.61
N GLY A 262 -8.00 13.75 17.60
CA GLY A 262 -7.14 12.64 17.20
C GLY A 262 -7.23 12.28 15.70
N LYS A 263 -7.96 13.06 14.90
CA LYS A 263 -8.12 12.80 13.46
C LYS A 263 -6.97 13.40 12.67
N ARG A 264 -6.54 12.68 11.63
CA ARG A 264 -5.53 13.18 10.70
C ARG A 264 -5.98 14.47 10.03
N ARG A 265 -5.20 15.56 10.17
CA ARG A 265 -5.50 16.90 9.70
C ARG A 265 -4.58 17.39 8.57
N ILE A 266 -3.35 16.89 8.50
CA ILE A 266 -2.31 17.39 7.58
C ILE A 266 -2.73 17.47 6.10
N ARG A 267 -3.76 16.72 5.68
CA ARG A 267 -4.28 16.76 4.30
C ARG A 267 -5.41 17.78 4.09
N SER A 268 -5.99 18.32 5.15
CA SER A 268 -7.19 19.15 5.09
C SER A 268 -7.07 20.48 5.84
N GLY A 269 -5.97 20.70 6.53
CA GLY A 269 -5.75 21.91 7.32
C GLY A 269 -4.33 22.03 7.81
N GLU A 270 -4.01 23.23 8.30
CA GLU A 270 -2.72 23.60 8.86
C GLU A 270 -2.35 22.75 10.09
N THR A 271 -1.08 22.37 10.18
CA THR A 271 -0.47 21.67 11.32
C THR A 271 0.95 22.17 11.51
N ASN A 272 1.41 22.23 12.79
CA ASN A 272 2.75 22.73 13.07
C ASN A 272 3.88 21.88 12.44
N LEU A 273 3.67 20.58 12.22
CA LEU A 273 4.63 19.75 11.49
C LEU A 273 4.62 20.06 10.00
N GLY A 274 3.46 20.36 9.42
CA GLY A 274 3.35 20.78 8.03
C GLY A 274 4.09 22.07 7.76
N ASP A 275 3.91 23.06 8.64
CA ASP A 275 4.60 24.35 8.59
C ASP A 275 6.11 24.17 8.73
N PHE A 276 6.55 23.40 9.73
CA PHE A 276 7.97 23.10 9.96
C PHE A 276 8.64 22.45 8.74
N VAL A 277 7.96 21.49 8.10
CA VAL A 277 8.51 20.84 6.88
C VAL A 277 8.61 21.83 5.72
N ALA A 278 7.58 22.66 5.51
CA ALA A 278 7.60 23.68 4.45
C ALA A 278 8.69 24.74 4.70
N ASP A 279 8.81 25.21 5.93
CA ASP A 279 9.88 26.16 6.34
C ASP A 279 11.27 25.56 6.17
N GLY A 280 11.43 24.27 6.50
CA GLY A 280 12.68 23.54 6.29
C GLY A 280 13.10 23.48 4.82
N ILE A 281 12.15 23.20 3.92
CA ILE A 281 12.39 23.21 2.47
C ILE A 281 12.73 24.62 2.00
N TYR A 282 11.97 25.63 2.41
CA TYR A 282 12.21 27.02 2.07
C TYR A 282 13.61 27.48 2.49
N THR A 283 13.98 27.19 3.74
CA THR A 283 15.29 27.54 4.30
C THR A 283 16.42 26.84 3.57
N TYR A 284 16.27 25.54 3.30
CA TYR A 284 17.30 24.78 2.58
C TYR A 284 17.60 25.38 1.19
N PHE A 285 16.57 25.66 0.40
CA PHE A 285 16.78 26.23 -0.93
C PHE A 285 17.37 27.63 -0.89
N ASN A 286 16.93 28.50 0.01
CA ASN A 286 17.41 29.87 0.07
C ASN A 286 18.80 30.04 0.73
N GLU A 287 19.06 29.28 1.81
CA GLU A 287 20.26 29.49 2.62
C GLU A 287 21.37 28.48 2.30
N VAL A 288 21.04 27.23 1.96
CA VAL A 288 22.03 26.18 1.70
C VAL A 288 22.35 26.10 0.21
N GLU A 289 21.32 25.94 -0.64
CA GLU A 289 21.50 25.85 -2.09
C GLU A 289 21.68 27.23 -2.75
N GLN A 290 21.36 28.29 -2.02
CA GLN A 290 21.41 29.67 -2.51
C GLN A 290 20.59 29.91 -3.80
N LEU A 291 19.51 29.19 -3.93
CA LEU A 291 18.50 29.33 -4.98
C LEU A 291 17.38 30.24 -4.46
N HIS A 292 16.94 31.19 -5.28
CA HIS A 292 15.82 32.04 -4.89
C HIS A 292 14.52 31.24 -4.91
N CYS A 293 13.93 31.04 -3.73
CA CYS A 293 12.68 30.36 -3.52
C CYS A 293 11.71 31.30 -2.81
N ASP A 294 10.58 31.63 -3.43
CA ASP A 294 9.56 32.51 -2.86
C ASP A 294 8.55 31.72 -2.00
N ILE A 295 8.28 30.46 -2.36
CA ILE A 295 7.27 29.61 -1.72
C ILE A 295 7.77 28.17 -1.68
N ALA A 296 7.61 27.49 -0.55
CA ALA A 296 7.79 26.06 -0.45
C ALA A 296 6.45 25.36 -0.17
N ILE A 297 6.17 24.28 -0.89
CA ILE A 297 4.94 23.50 -0.76
C ILE A 297 5.30 22.03 -0.62
N MET A 298 4.71 21.37 0.40
CA MET A 298 4.79 19.95 0.57
C MET A 298 3.38 19.33 0.64
N ASN A 299 3.15 18.21 -0.07
CA ASN A 299 1.87 17.53 0.02
C ASN A 299 1.71 16.88 1.41
N GLY A 300 0.57 17.07 2.06
CA GLY A 300 0.30 16.50 3.38
C GLY A 300 0.31 14.97 3.41
N GLY A 301 0.23 14.30 2.25
CA GLY A 301 0.38 12.84 2.15
C GLY A 301 1.82 12.36 2.34
N GLY A 302 2.81 13.20 2.11
CA GLY A 302 4.25 12.92 2.30
C GLY A 302 4.70 13.00 3.75
N ILE A 303 3.91 13.62 4.63
CA ILE A 303 4.22 13.77 6.07
C ILE A 303 3.43 12.70 6.83
N ARG A 304 4.12 11.79 7.54
CA ARG A 304 3.56 10.49 7.91
C ARG A 304 3.32 10.25 9.39
N SER A 305 4.06 10.87 10.28
CA SER A 305 3.96 10.64 11.74
C SER A 305 3.89 11.94 12.53
N ASP A 306 3.23 11.89 13.68
CA ASP A 306 3.43 12.85 14.77
C ASP A 306 4.80 12.58 15.39
N GLU A 307 5.45 13.63 15.95
CA GLU A 307 6.70 13.49 16.66
C GLU A 307 6.64 14.21 18.01
N ASP A 308 7.07 13.54 19.07
CA ASP A 308 7.05 14.08 20.40
C ASP A 308 8.19 15.11 20.62
N ALA A 309 8.03 15.95 21.62
CA ALA A 309 9.11 16.81 22.10
C ALA A 309 10.30 15.96 22.58
N GLY A 310 11.51 16.44 22.35
CA GLY A 310 12.73 15.74 22.72
C GLY A 310 13.79 15.76 21.64
N TYR A 311 14.72 14.79 21.70
CA TYR A 311 15.78 14.68 20.71
C TYR A 311 15.25 14.13 19.39
N TRP A 312 15.58 14.82 18.31
CA TRP A 312 15.37 14.34 16.96
C TRP A 312 16.64 13.73 16.38
N THR A 313 16.48 12.67 15.63
CA THR A 313 17.56 11.93 14.96
C THR A 313 17.27 11.87 13.46
N PHE A 314 18.21 11.36 12.68
CA PHE A 314 17.93 11.07 11.26
C PHE A 314 16.77 10.09 11.10
N LYS A 315 16.59 9.14 12.05
CA LYS A 315 15.43 8.24 12.07
C LYS A 315 14.12 9.01 12.20
N THR A 316 14.05 10.02 13.09
CA THR A 316 12.89 10.91 13.23
C THR A 316 12.54 11.57 11.89
N CYS A 317 13.52 12.13 11.20
CA CYS A 317 13.29 12.72 9.87
C CYS A 317 12.75 11.70 8.85
N LYS A 318 13.26 10.47 8.86
CA LYS A 318 12.77 9.40 8.00
C LYS A 318 11.37 8.89 8.37
N GLN A 319 10.97 8.98 9.63
CA GLN A 319 9.61 8.68 10.07
C GLN A 319 8.62 9.75 9.61
N VAL A 320 9.02 11.02 9.73
CA VAL A 320 8.22 12.15 9.24
C VAL A 320 8.06 12.11 7.71
N SER A 321 9.16 11.94 6.98
CA SER A 321 9.17 11.93 5.51
C SER A 321 9.96 10.73 4.97
N PRO A 322 9.34 9.54 4.90
CA PRO A 322 10.04 8.30 4.51
C PRO A 322 10.29 8.17 3.01
N PHE A 323 9.63 8.98 2.20
CA PHE A 323 9.71 8.88 0.73
C PHE A 323 10.93 9.60 0.17
N GLY A 324 11.55 9.03 -0.87
CA GLY A 324 12.63 9.65 -1.63
C GLY A 324 12.11 10.68 -2.64
N ASN A 325 11.34 11.66 -2.19
CA ASN A 325 10.82 12.72 -3.07
C ASN A 325 11.97 13.60 -3.59
N VAL A 326 11.88 13.99 -4.84
CA VAL A 326 12.78 14.98 -5.44
C VAL A 326 12.15 16.35 -5.24
N ALA A 327 12.89 17.26 -4.64
CA ALA A 327 12.49 18.66 -4.56
C ALA A 327 12.80 19.38 -5.89
N CYS A 328 11.87 20.19 -6.37
CA CYS A 328 11.97 20.94 -7.63
C CYS A 328 11.72 22.41 -7.36
#